data_df1fe824bb89d3f2c42e6ebc90253ac8
#
_entry.id   df1fe824bb89d3f2c42e6ebc90253ac8
#
_cell.length_a   1.000
_cell.length_b   1.000
_cell.length_c   1.000
_cell.angle_alpha   90.00
_cell.angle_beta   90.00
_cell.angle_gamma   90.00
#
_symmetry.space_group_name_H-M   'P 1'
#
loop_
_entity.id
_entity.type
_entity.pdbx_description
1 polymer ?
#
loop_
_entity_poly.entity_id
_entity_poly.type
_entity_poly.pdbx_seq_one_letter_code
_entity_poly.pdbx_strand_id
1 'polypeptide(L)'
;MRVLKSAVIVAVLSASAPLTCSADVDWGLNHALNDTLAFEFGALYAAKASNTAQLNSTKLGVGTNVNFQDLLGMDSWAWGPDVAARWRMSEKWRLEASYFWISQNGSKGISHDIQWGDVVFPVNTQITSKLNFSDFRTSVGWSFYKTSDKEVGVGIGLHVLGYQASLSSVTLGTEGGNVLAPLPVVSLYGGFAMNEHWSVQARLDVFSLTYEQYHGSITSIGMDVLYQPFRHIGFGVGYRALVLDFQADSTGLGSFQGKYDQTLQGPTMYMTLTF
;
A
#
# COMPACT_ATOMS: atom_id res chain seq x y z
N MET A 1 -5.52 -23.50 -22.98
CA MET A 1 -5.10 -22.25 -22.34
C MET A 1 -6.21 -21.83 -21.36
N ARG A 2 -6.10 -22.22 -20.10
CA ARG A 2 -7.11 -21.90 -19.07
C ARG A 2 -6.62 -20.68 -18.30
N VAL A 3 -7.34 -19.57 -18.44
CA VAL A 3 -7.14 -18.36 -17.67
C VAL A 3 -7.63 -18.64 -16.25
N LEU A 4 -6.70 -18.84 -15.30
CA LEU A 4 -7.03 -18.86 -13.87
C LEU A 4 -7.39 -17.43 -13.48
N LYS A 5 -8.68 -17.17 -13.28
CA LYS A 5 -9.14 -15.97 -12.58
C LYS A 5 -8.77 -16.15 -11.11
N SER A 6 -7.73 -15.47 -10.66
CA SER A 6 -7.43 -15.37 -9.22
C SER A 6 -8.53 -14.53 -8.57
N ALA A 7 -9.53 -15.20 -8.02
CA ALA A 7 -10.49 -14.57 -7.13
C ALA A 7 -9.78 -14.35 -5.78
N VAL A 8 -9.54 -13.09 -5.45
CA VAL A 8 -9.21 -12.69 -4.08
C VAL A 8 -10.47 -12.94 -3.26
N ILE A 9 -10.50 -14.03 -2.53
CA ILE A 9 -11.54 -14.31 -1.53
C ILE A 9 -11.24 -13.38 -0.36
N VAL A 10 -11.94 -12.25 -0.29
CA VAL A 10 -12.08 -11.48 0.93
C VAL A 10 -12.92 -12.35 1.86
N ALA A 11 -12.28 -13.08 2.76
CA ALA A 11 -12.94 -13.75 3.85
C ALA A 11 -13.47 -12.67 4.80
N VAL A 12 -14.71 -12.24 4.58
CA VAL A 12 -15.47 -11.51 5.59
C VAL A 12 -15.71 -12.52 6.71
N LEU A 13 -14.87 -12.48 7.73
CA LEU A 13 -15.13 -13.14 8.99
C LEU A 13 -16.39 -12.48 9.57
N SER A 14 -17.54 -13.12 9.34
CA SER A 14 -18.75 -12.84 10.07
C SER A 14 -18.59 -13.38 11.50
N ALA A 15 -17.82 -12.66 12.30
CA ALA A 15 -17.86 -12.82 13.74
C ALA A 15 -19.17 -12.19 14.21
N SER A 16 -20.23 -13.02 14.32
CA SER A 16 -21.42 -12.69 15.10
C SER A 16 -21.06 -12.78 16.59
N ALA A 17 -20.17 -11.91 17.04
CA ALA A 17 -20.08 -11.58 18.44
C ALA A 17 -21.32 -10.74 18.78
N PRO A 18 -22.08 -11.05 19.84
CA PRO A 18 -23.11 -10.15 20.31
C PRO A 18 -22.41 -8.83 20.62
N LEU A 19 -22.79 -7.76 19.92
CA LEU A 19 -22.48 -6.40 20.32
C LEU A 19 -23.22 -6.17 21.64
N THR A 20 -22.66 -6.64 22.75
CA THR A 20 -23.05 -6.16 24.05
C THR A 20 -22.62 -4.70 24.05
N CYS A 21 -23.58 -3.81 23.85
CA CYS A 21 -23.48 -2.43 24.15
C CYS A 21 -23.13 -2.33 25.64
N SER A 22 -21.84 -2.42 25.97
CA SER A 22 -21.38 -2.07 27.30
C SER A 22 -21.52 -0.56 27.39
N ALA A 23 -22.21 -0.14 28.46
CA ALA A 23 -22.47 1.25 28.79
C ALA A 23 -21.26 2.11 28.48
N ASP A 24 -21.53 3.31 27.92
CA ASP A 24 -20.59 4.37 27.60
C ASP A 24 -19.53 4.51 28.69
N VAL A 25 -18.38 3.90 28.49
CA VAL A 25 -17.17 4.33 29.14
C VAL A 25 -16.75 5.54 28.35
N ASP A 26 -16.93 6.73 28.95
CA ASP A 26 -16.49 8.02 28.41
C ASP A 26 -14.95 8.04 28.38
N TRP A 27 -14.36 7.45 27.34
CA TRP A 27 -12.93 7.33 27.13
C TRP A 27 -12.26 8.65 26.73
N GLY A 28 -13.04 9.75 26.74
CA GLY A 28 -12.57 11.10 26.43
C GLY A 28 -13.31 11.74 25.27
N LEU A 29 -13.11 13.04 25.17
CA LEU A 29 -13.87 13.97 24.34
C LEU A 29 -13.78 13.70 22.82
N ASN A 30 -12.73 13.04 22.33
CA ASN A 30 -12.51 12.84 20.89
C ASN A 30 -12.74 11.38 20.47
N HIS A 31 -13.81 11.14 19.74
CA HIS A 31 -14.22 9.83 19.28
C HIS A 31 -13.24 9.17 18.31
N ALA A 32 -12.58 9.96 17.46
CA ALA A 32 -11.60 9.44 16.49
C ALA A 32 -10.42 8.74 17.17
N LEU A 33 -10.00 9.21 18.34
CA LEU A 33 -8.91 8.60 19.11
C LEU A 33 -9.37 7.50 20.07
N ASN A 34 -10.62 7.51 20.50
CA ASN A 34 -11.05 6.71 21.65
C ASN A 34 -12.05 5.61 21.29
N ASP A 35 -12.81 5.72 20.21
CA ASP A 35 -13.80 4.71 19.84
C ASP A 35 -13.15 3.34 19.55
N THR A 36 -13.93 2.29 19.86
CA THR A 36 -13.48 0.90 19.76
C THR A 36 -13.24 0.46 18.33
N LEU A 37 -14.11 0.88 17.41
CA LEU A 37 -14.04 0.53 16.00
C LEU A 37 -14.00 1.82 15.15
N ALA A 38 -13.14 1.82 14.15
CA ALA A 38 -13.13 2.83 13.11
C ALA A 38 -12.98 2.18 11.74
N PHE A 39 -13.76 2.65 10.77
CA PHE A 39 -13.65 2.26 9.37
C PHE A 39 -13.43 3.51 8.53
N GLU A 40 -12.49 3.44 7.59
CA GLU A 40 -12.13 4.54 6.71
C GLU A 40 -12.35 4.14 5.26
N PHE A 41 -12.99 5.02 4.49
CA PHE A 41 -13.30 4.83 3.08
C PHE A 41 -12.89 6.08 2.33
N GLY A 42 -11.92 5.95 1.45
CA GLY A 42 -11.37 7.11 0.79
C GLY A 42 -10.58 6.80 -0.47
N ALA A 43 -9.72 7.73 -0.81
CA ALA A 43 -8.82 7.63 -1.94
C ALA A 43 -7.45 8.25 -1.62
N LEU A 44 -6.43 7.64 -2.20
CA LEU A 44 -5.10 8.19 -2.30
C LEU A 44 -4.93 8.82 -3.69
N TYR A 45 -4.54 10.08 -3.75
CA TYR A 45 -4.03 10.72 -4.95
C TYR A 45 -2.51 10.81 -4.85
N ALA A 46 -1.81 9.86 -5.46
CA ALA A 46 -0.37 9.88 -5.54
C ALA A 46 0.08 10.97 -6.54
N ALA A 47 0.35 12.16 -6.04
CA ALA A 47 0.83 13.27 -6.85
C ALA A 47 2.23 13.03 -7.44
N LYS A 48 2.99 12.12 -6.82
CA LYS A 48 4.22 11.56 -7.37
C LYS A 48 4.15 10.05 -7.29
N ALA A 49 4.18 9.41 -8.46
CA ALA A 49 4.32 7.98 -8.64
C ALA A 49 5.52 7.73 -9.55
N SER A 50 6.59 7.16 -9.02
CA SER A 50 7.79 6.79 -9.76
C SER A 50 8.02 5.30 -9.60
N ASN A 51 8.11 4.60 -10.72
CA ASN A 51 8.24 3.16 -10.77
C ASN A 51 9.41 2.78 -11.67
N THR A 52 10.33 2.00 -11.13
CA THR A 52 11.45 1.45 -11.89
C THR A 52 11.48 -0.04 -11.66
N ALA A 53 11.49 -0.82 -12.73
CA ALA A 53 11.53 -2.27 -12.63
C ALA A 53 12.49 -2.88 -13.66
N GLN A 54 13.00 -4.05 -13.30
CA GLN A 54 13.84 -4.88 -14.13
C GLN A 54 13.33 -6.32 -14.04
N LEU A 55 12.95 -6.89 -15.16
CA LEU A 55 12.51 -8.29 -15.24
C LEU A 55 13.60 -9.10 -15.94
N ASN A 56 14.22 -10.01 -15.20
CA ASN A 56 15.27 -10.88 -15.71
C ASN A 56 14.68 -12.10 -16.43
N SER A 57 15.46 -12.71 -17.28
CA SER A 57 15.16 -13.95 -17.98
C SER A 57 16.12 -15.04 -17.58
N THR A 58 15.64 -16.26 -17.39
CA THR A 58 16.50 -17.43 -17.22
C THR A 58 17.23 -17.82 -18.50
N LYS A 59 16.77 -17.34 -19.67
CA LYS A 59 17.34 -17.64 -20.99
C LYS A 59 18.24 -16.51 -21.50
N LEU A 60 17.79 -15.26 -21.35
CA LEU A 60 18.46 -14.08 -21.90
C LEU A 60 19.32 -13.34 -20.87
N GLY A 61 19.22 -13.70 -19.58
CA GLY A 61 19.97 -13.09 -18.50
C GLY A 61 19.30 -11.84 -17.91
N VAL A 62 20.13 -10.86 -17.58
CA VAL A 62 19.70 -9.63 -16.88
C VAL A 62 18.89 -8.72 -17.80
N GLY A 63 17.67 -8.41 -17.43
CA GLY A 63 16.78 -7.52 -18.19
C GLY A 63 17.18 -6.05 -18.13
N THR A 64 16.55 -5.23 -18.95
CA THR A 64 16.73 -3.78 -18.92
C THR A 64 16.06 -3.19 -17.68
N ASN A 65 16.75 -2.26 -17.02
CA ASN A 65 16.16 -1.48 -15.94
C ASN A 65 15.27 -0.39 -16.56
N VAL A 66 13.95 -0.51 -16.39
CA VAL A 66 12.95 0.31 -17.07
C VAL A 66 12.30 1.27 -16.07
N ASN A 67 12.52 2.57 -16.27
CA ASN A 67 11.70 3.60 -15.63
C ASN A 67 10.41 3.75 -16.44
N PHE A 68 9.26 3.48 -15.83
CA PHE A 68 7.97 3.45 -16.51
C PHE A 68 7.49 4.82 -16.96
N GLN A 69 7.81 5.87 -16.22
CA GLN A 69 7.44 7.24 -16.54
C GLN A 69 8.26 7.74 -17.74
N ASP A 70 9.57 7.59 -17.68
CA ASP A 70 10.49 8.16 -18.66
C ASP A 70 10.51 7.37 -19.97
N LEU A 71 10.59 6.03 -19.87
CA LEU A 71 10.78 5.17 -21.03
C LEU A 71 9.47 4.72 -21.68
N LEU A 72 8.40 4.55 -20.89
CA LEU A 72 7.14 3.99 -21.36
C LEU A 72 5.99 5.01 -21.38
N GLY A 73 6.25 6.29 -21.01
CA GLY A 73 5.26 7.35 -21.04
C GLY A 73 4.10 7.17 -20.07
N MET A 74 4.34 6.49 -18.95
CA MET A 74 3.37 6.35 -17.88
C MET A 74 3.27 7.67 -17.11
N ASP A 75 2.07 8.03 -16.65
CA ASP A 75 1.89 9.23 -15.84
C ASP A 75 2.70 9.15 -14.54
N SER A 76 3.23 10.30 -14.11
CA SER A 76 3.93 10.44 -12.82
C SER A 76 2.99 10.60 -11.64
N TRP A 77 1.68 10.49 -11.85
CA TRP A 77 0.63 10.53 -10.86
C TRP A 77 -0.28 9.32 -10.99
N ALA A 78 -0.94 8.96 -9.91
CA ALA A 78 -1.93 7.90 -9.90
C ALA A 78 -2.97 8.18 -8.81
N TRP A 79 -4.15 7.59 -8.95
CA TRP A 79 -5.12 7.59 -7.86
C TRP A 79 -5.73 6.20 -7.71
N GLY A 80 -6.23 5.93 -6.52
CA GLY A 80 -6.92 4.69 -6.25
C GLY A 80 -7.66 4.73 -4.92
N PRO A 81 -8.62 3.83 -4.74
CA PRO A 81 -9.34 3.72 -3.49
C PRO A 81 -8.41 3.24 -2.36
N ASP A 82 -8.71 3.72 -1.18
CA ASP A 82 -8.01 3.42 0.07
C ASP A 82 -9.05 3.15 1.15
N VAL A 83 -8.96 2.01 1.79
CA VAL A 83 -9.85 1.61 2.87
C VAL A 83 -9.05 1.15 4.07
N ALA A 84 -9.52 1.47 5.27
CA ALA A 84 -8.88 1.03 6.49
C ALA A 84 -9.90 0.66 7.57
N ALA A 85 -9.45 -0.14 8.52
CA ALA A 85 -10.18 -0.49 9.72
C ALA A 85 -9.24 -0.49 10.91
N ARG A 86 -9.73 -0.02 12.04
CA ARG A 86 -9.04 -0.09 13.32
C ARG A 86 -9.98 -0.67 14.37
N TRP A 87 -9.49 -1.63 15.11
CA TRP A 87 -10.15 -2.19 16.26
C TRP A 87 -9.29 -2.01 17.51
N ARG A 88 -9.79 -1.24 18.46
CA ARG A 88 -9.19 -1.06 19.78
C ARG A 88 -9.67 -2.18 20.69
N MET A 89 -8.86 -3.23 20.82
CA MET A 89 -9.16 -4.41 21.64
C MET A 89 -9.16 -4.09 23.14
N SER A 90 -8.38 -3.09 23.55
CA SER A 90 -8.34 -2.56 24.91
C SER A 90 -7.77 -1.13 24.88
N GLU A 91 -7.66 -0.45 26.00
CA GLU A 91 -7.06 0.89 26.09
C GLU A 91 -5.68 0.98 25.43
N LYS A 92 -4.88 -0.08 25.52
CA LYS A 92 -3.49 -0.09 25.06
C LYS A 92 -3.25 -0.91 23.80
N TRP A 93 -4.16 -1.80 23.41
CA TRP A 93 -3.95 -2.68 22.28
C TRP A 93 -4.92 -2.37 21.15
N ARG A 94 -4.38 -2.26 19.94
CA ARG A 94 -5.16 -2.05 18.73
C ARG A 94 -4.72 -2.95 17.60
N LEU A 95 -5.68 -3.41 16.80
CA LEU A 95 -5.48 -4.07 15.52
C LEU A 95 -5.86 -3.10 14.42
N GLU A 96 -5.05 -3.02 13.39
CA GLU A 96 -5.32 -2.22 12.20
C GLU A 96 -5.16 -3.05 10.95
N ALA A 97 -5.98 -2.75 9.96
CA ALA A 97 -5.85 -3.26 8.61
C ALA A 97 -6.15 -2.14 7.62
N SER A 98 -5.42 -2.08 6.51
CA SER A 98 -5.72 -1.16 5.41
C SER A 98 -5.41 -1.81 4.08
N TYR A 99 -6.07 -1.35 3.03
CA TYR A 99 -5.85 -1.81 1.67
C TYR A 99 -6.03 -0.66 0.70
N PHE A 100 -5.05 -0.45 -0.16
CA PHE A 100 -5.18 0.44 -1.31
C PHE A 100 -4.65 -0.22 -2.58
N TRP A 101 -5.13 0.26 -3.73
CA TRP A 101 -4.61 -0.19 -5.02
C TRP A 101 -4.63 0.94 -6.04
N ILE A 102 -3.66 0.90 -6.94
CA ILE A 102 -3.54 1.80 -8.08
C ILE A 102 -3.29 1.02 -9.36
N SER A 103 -3.76 1.56 -10.47
CA SER A 103 -3.48 1.04 -11.81
C SER A 103 -3.03 2.18 -12.71
N GLN A 104 -1.90 1.98 -13.39
CA GLN A 104 -1.34 2.94 -14.33
C GLN A 104 -1.13 2.27 -15.68
N ASN A 105 -1.27 3.05 -16.75
CA ASN A 105 -1.02 2.60 -18.11
C ASN A 105 -0.15 3.63 -18.81
N GLY A 106 0.66 3.18 -19.75
CA GLY A 106 1.49 4.04 -20.60
C GLY A 106 1.53 3.51 -22.02
N SER A 107 1.82 4.39 -22.97
CA SER A 107 2.04 3.98 -24.36
C SER A 107 3.05 4.94 -25.01
N LYS A 108 4.19 4.38 -25.46
CA LYS A 108 5.29 5.17 -26.01
C LYS A 108 6.12 4.35 -26.99
N GLY A 109 6.64 5.01 -28.03
CA GLY A 109 7.70 4.46 -28.87
C GLY A 109 9.04 4.52 -28.14
N ILE A 110 9.74 3.41 -28.04
CA ILE A 110 11.01 3.32 -27.31
C ILE A 110 12.19 3.77 -28.15
N SER A 111 13.18 4.40 -27.51
CA SER A 111 14.38 4.98 -28.16
C SER A 111 15.60 4.05 -28.15
N HIS A 112 15.53 2.91 -27.47
CA HIS A 112 16.56 1.87 -27.42
C HIS A 112 15.89 0.51 -27.15
N ASP A 113 16.63 -0.57 -27.34
CA ASP A 113 16.14 -1.92 -27.09
C ASP A 113 15.81 -2.11 -25.59
N ILE A 114 14.69 -2.74 -25.30
CA ILE A 114 14.27 -3.11 -23.94
C ILE A 114 14.15 -4.62 -23.86
N GLN A 115 15.01 -5.25 -23.05
CA GLN A 115 14.83 -6.64 -22.65
C GLN A 115 13.95 -6.69 -21.40
N TRP A 116 12.79 -7.33 -21.53
CA TRP A 116 11.84 -7.52 -20.44
C TRP A 116 11.44 -8.99 -20.38
N GLY A 117 11.93 -9.72 -19.37
CA GLY A 117 11.80 -11.16 -19.29
C GLY A 117 12.41 -11.86 -20.49
N ASP A 118 11.65 -12.72 -21.12
CA ASP A 118 12.06 -13.55 -22.28
C ASP A 118 11.93 -12.82 -23.63
N VAL A 119 11.52 -11.55 -23.65
CA VAL A 119 11.29 -10.75 -24.87
C VAL A 119 12.21 -9.56 -24.95
N VAL A 120 12.79 -9.33 -26.12
CA VAL A 120 13.50 -8.09 -26.46
C VAL A 120 12.61 -7.26 -27.38
N PHE A 121 12.25 -6.07 -26.93
CA PHE A 121 11.53 -5.06 -27.71
C PHE A 121 12.57 -4.16 -28.41
N PRO A 122 12.70 -4.20 -29.74
CA PRO A 122 13.70 -3.38 -30.44
C PRO A 122 13.30 -1.91 -30.47
N VAL A 123 14.32 -1.07 -30.64
CA VAL A 123 14.16 0.38 -30.84
C VAL A 123 13.09 0.72 -31.87
N ASN A 124 12.36 1.81 -31.67
CA ASN A 124 11.22 2.27 -32.47
C ASN A 124 9.97 1.37 -32.37
N THR A 125 9.95 0.39 -31.45
CA THR A 125 8.73 -0.37 -31.16
C THR A 125 7.78 0.50 -30.34
N GLN A 126 6.49 0.52 -30.73
CA GLN A 126 5.43 1.09 -29.89
C GLN A 126 5.08 0.08 -28.80
N ILE A 127 5.29 0.46 -27.55
CA ILE A 127 4.99 -0.37 -26.39
C ILE A 127 3.80 0.23 -25.64
N THR A 128 2.87 -0.63 -25.27
CA THR A 128 1.85 -0.34 -24.25
C THR A 128 2.28 -1.03 -22.95
N SER A 129 2.35 -0.26 -21.87
CA SER A 129 2.69 -0.74 -20.54
C SER A 129 1.51 -0.68 -19.59
N LYS A 130 1.43 -1.62 -18.69
CA LYS A 130 0.45 -1.65 -17.61
C LYS A 130 1.13 -2.02 -16.30
N LEU A 131 0.79 -1.26 -15.25
CA LEU A 131 1.27 -1.45 -13.90
C LEU A 131 0.09 -1.45 -12.94
N ASN A 132 -0.04 -2.53 -12.17
CA ASN A 132 -0.97 -2.61 -11.04
C ASN A 132 -0.15 -2.78 -9.76
N PHE A 133 -0.45 -1.98 -8.78
CA PHE A 133 0.13 -2.05 -7.45
C PHE A 133 -0.95 -2.07 -6.39
N SER A 134 -0.79 -2.93 -5.39
CA SER A 134 -1.67 -2.98 -4.22
C SER A 134 -0.87 -3.20 -2.96
N ASP A 135 -1.33 -2.66 -1.86
CA ASP A 135 -0.76 -2.85 -0.53
C ASP A 135 -1.87 -3.21 0.46
N PHE A 136 -1.80 -4.42 0.99
CA PHE A 136 -2.57 -4.84 2.14
C PHE A 136 -1.68 -4.78 3.38
N ARG A 137 -2.01 -3.90 4.31
CA ARG A 137 -1.29 -3.75 5.58
C ARG A 137 -2.15 -4.24 6.74
N THR A 138 -1.53 -4.97 7.65
CA THR A 138 -2.13 -5.30 8.95
C THR A 138 -1.09 -5.14 10.05
N SER A 139 -1.51 -4.74 11.25
CA SER A 139 -0.60 -4.55 12.38
C SER A 139 -1.31 -4.63 13.72
N VAL A 140 -0.57 -5.13 14.71
CA VAL A 140 -0.94 -5.07 16.12
C VAL A 140 -0.10 -3.99 16.78
N GLY A 141 -0.74 -3.03 17.41
CA GLY A 141 -0.11 -1.90 18.08
C GLY A 141 -0.31 -1.95 19.59
N TRP A 142 0.69 -1.50 20.32
CA TRP A 142 0.67 -1.29 21.76
C TRP A 142 0.95 0.18 22.09
N SER A 143 -0.04 0.84 22.70
CA SER A 143 0.05 2.23 23.12
C SER A 143 0.69 2.29 24.51
N PHE A 144 1.98 2.65 24.55
CA PHE A 144 2.70 2.80 25.81
C PHE A 144 2.35 4.10 26.53
N TYR A 145 1.84 5.09 25.79
CA TYR A 145 1.27 6.33 26.34
C TYR A 145 -0.11 6.54 25.74
N LYS A 146 -1.13 6.60 26.59
CA LYS A 146 -2.52 6.81 26.19
C LYS A 146 -3.26 7.63 27.25
N THR A 147 -3.83 8.73 26.82
CA THR A 147 -4.76 9.59 27.57
C THR A 147 -6.01 9.80 26.72
N SER A 148 -6.99 10.56 27.22
CA SER A 148 -8.19 10.91 26.44
C SER A 148 -7.90 11.73 25.18
N ASP A 149 -6.81 12.51 25.18
CA ASP A 149 -6.45 13.45 24.11
C ASP A 149 -5.16 13.10 23.38
N LYS A 150 -4.35 12.14 23.86
CA LYS A 150 -3.06 11.77 23.28
C LYS A 150 -2.84 10.28 23.25
N GLU A 151 -2.15 9.82 22.22
CA GLU A 151 -1.74 8.45 22.09
C GLU A 151 -0.37 8.39 21.41
N VAL A 152 0.53 7.54 21.97
CA VAL A 152 1.79 7.16 21.31
C VAL A 152 1.98 5.67 21.53
N GLY A 153 2.33 4.97 20.49
CA GLY A 153 2.50 3.53 20.54
C GLY A 153 3.44 3.00 19.47
N VAL A 154 3.83 1.76 19.67
CA VAL A 154 4.63 0.97 18.75
C VAL A 154 3.85 -0.26 18.33
N GLY A 155 4.21 -0.85 17.19
CA GLY A 155 3.53 -2.03 16.70
C GLY A 155 4.44 -2.91 15.86
N ILE A 156 3.95 -4.09 15.58
CA ILE A 156 4.49 -4.99 14.56
C ILE A 156 3.39 -5.27 13.55
N GLY A 157 3.77 -5.38 12.30
CA GLY A 157 2.81 -5.56 11.22
C GLY A 157 3.39 -6.27 10.02
N LEU A 158 2.56 -6.36 9.00
CA LEU A 158 2.88 -6.96 7.73
C LEU A 158 2.28 -6.11 6.62
N HIS A 159 3.10 -5.73 5.63
CA HIS A 159 2.64 -5.27 4.33
C HIS A 159 2.69 -6.44 3.36
N VAL A 160 1.59 -6.72 2.68
CA VAL A 160 1.52 -7.70 1.59
C VAL A 160 1.36 -6.91 0.30
N LEU A 161 2.49 -6.73 -0.38
CA LEU A 161 2.56 -5.93 -1.60
C LEU A 161 2.27 -6.80 -2.81
N GLY A 162 1.28 -6.42 -3.60
CA GLY A 162 0.98 -7.02 -4.90
C GLY A 162 1.49 -6.11 -6.01
N TYR A 163 2.37 -6.63 -6.85
CA TYR A 163 2.91 -5.93 -8.01
C TYR A 163 2.71 -6.76 -9.27
N GLN A 164 2.21 -6.12 -10.31
CA GLN A 164 2.07 -6.72 -11.63
C GLN A 164 2.42 -5.70 -12.70
N ALA A 165 3.42 -6.02 -13.52
CA ALA A 165 3.83 -5.20 -14.65
C ALA A 165 3.81 -6.01 -15.94
N SER A 166 3.39 -5.39 -17.03
CA SER A 166 3.41 -5.98 -18.35
C SER A 166 3.74 -4.95 -19.42
N LEU A 167 4.52 -5.39 -20.41
CA LEU A 167 4.83 -4.66 -21.63
C LEU A 167 4.24 -5.42 -22.81
N SER A 168 3.59 -4.70 -23.73
CA SER A 168 2.94 -5.29 -24.90
C SER A 168 3.31 -4.54 -26.17
N SER A 169 3.49 -5.25 -27.27
CA SER A 169 3.52 -4.67 -28.60
C SER A 169 2.67 -5.48 -29.57
N VAL A 170 2.25 -4.88 -30.66
CA VAL A 170 1.40 -5.54 -31.67
C VAL A 170 2.12 -6.71 -32.33
N THR A 171 3.45 -6.63 -32.48
CA THR A 171 4.26 -7.61 -33.21
C THR A 171 4.86 -8.70 -32.31
N LEU A 172 5.19 -8.38 -31.05
CA LEU A 172 5.90 -9.27 -30.14
C LEU A 172 5.00 -9.87 -29.04
N GLY A 173 3.74 -9.43 -28.98
CA GLY A 173 2.81 -9.88 -27.95
C GLY A 173 3.02 -9.19 -26.62
N THR A 174 2.67 -9.87 -25.52
CA THR A 174 2.72 -9.35 -24.15
C THR A 174 3.68 -10.20 -23.32
N GLU A 175 4.57 -9.52 -22.61
CA GLU A 175 5.45 -10.11 -21.59
C GLU A 175 5.25 -9.39 -20.26
N GLY A 176 5.27 -10.12 -19.15
CA GLY A 176 5.06 -9.52 -17.84
C GLY A 176 5.38 -10.44 -16.67
N GLY A 177 5.45 -9.83 -15.49
CA GLY A 177 5.68 -10.52 -14.24
C GLY A 177 4.74 -10.04 -13.16
N ASN A 178 4.54 -10.89 -12.17
CA ASN A 178 3.84 -10.55 -10.95
C ASN A 178 4.60 -11.07 -9.74
N VAL A 179 4.51 -10.30 -8.64
CA VAL A 179 5.07 -10.69 -7.35
C VAL A 179 4.08 -10.37 -6.25
N LEU A 180 4.06 -11.22 -5.24
CA LEU A 180 3.41 -10.98 -3.97
C LEU A 180 4.49 -11.01 -2.89
N ALA A 181 4.79 -9.86 -2.28
CA ALA A 181 5.88 -9.70 -1.33
C ALA A 181 5.34 -9.38 0.07
N PRO A 182 5.37 -10.33 1.01
CA PRO A 182 5.06 -10.07 2.41
C PRO A 182 6.29 -9.45 3.09
N LEU A 183 6.18 -8.22 3.58
CA LEU A 183 7.23 -7.48 4.27
C LEU A 183 6.80 -7.20 5.72
N PRO A 184 7.42 -7.85 6.72
CA PRO A 184 7.17 -7.54 8.12
C PRO A 184 7.68 -6.13 8.43
N VAL A 185 6.97 -5.39 9.27
CA VAL A 185 7.32 -4.02 9.62
C VAL A 185 7.26 -3.78 11.12
N VAL A 186 8.06 -2.82 11.57
CA VAL A 186 7.92 -2.19 12.88
C VAL A 186 7.23 -0.85 12.66
N SER A 187 6.25 -0.57 13.50
CA SER A 187 5.43 0.63 13.41
C SER A 187 5.65 1.54 14.61
N LEU A 188 5.69 2.84 14.35
CA LEU A 188 5.51 3.89 15.35
C LEU A 188 4.27 4.67 14.97
N TYR A 189 3.40 4.94 15.93
CA TYR A 189 2.20 5.72 15.69
C TYR A 189 1.87 6.67 16.82
N GLY A 190 1.14 7.72 16.51
CA GLY A 190 0.67 8.67 17.49
C GLY A 190 -0.58 9.39 17.03
N GLY A 191 -1.29 9.97 18.01
CA GLY A 191 -2.46 10.79 17.79
C GLY A 191 -2.59 11.86 18.85
N PHE A 192 -3.14 12.98 18.45
CA PHE A 192 -3.42 14.11 19.32
C PHE A 192 -4.79 14.69 18.98
N ALA A 193 -5.68 14.75 19.98
CA ALA A 193 -6.95 15.44 19.88
C ALA A 193 -6.77 16.90 20.30
N MET A 194 -7.03 17.81 19.39
CA MET A 194 -7.03 19.26 19.68
C MET A 194 -8.29 19.67 20.43
N ASN A 195 -9.40 19.02 20.16
CA ASN A 195 -10.69 19.17 20.82
C ASN A 195 -11.61 17.98 20.49
N GLU A 196 -12.89 18.05 20.84
CA GLU A 196 -13.89 17.02 20.60
C GLU A 196 -14.03 16.62 19.12
N HIS A 197 -13.77 17.52 18.19
CA HIS A 197 -14.01 17.34 16.77
C HIS A 197 -12.73 17.19 15.95
N TRP A 198 -11.61 17.73 16.37
CA TRP A 198 -10.38 17.76 15.60
C TRP A 198 -9.30 16.88 16.21
N SER A 199 -8.70 16.04 15.41
CA SER A 199 -7.52 15.29 15.80
C SER A 199 -6.49 15.21 14.67
N VAL A 200 -5.24 14.99 15.06
CA VAL A 200 -4.13 14.69 14.16
C VAL A 200 -3.61 13.31 14.49
N GLN A 201 -3.35 12.51 13.48
CA GLN A 201 -2.76 11.18 13.63
C GLN A 201 -1.55 11.07 12.71
N ALA A 202 -0.55 10.31 13.14
CA ALA A 202 0.63 10.02 12.34
C ALA A 202 1.06 8.58 12.52
N ARG A 203 1.66 8.02 11.47
CA ARG A 203 2.19 6.66 11.47
C ARG A 203 3.45 6.57 10.63
N LEU A 204 4.37 5.76 11.09
CA LEU A 204 5.59 5.37 10.39
C LEU A 204 5.71 3.85 10.46
N ASP A 205 5.81 3.19 9.32
CA ASP A 205 6.14 1.77 9.21
C ASP A 205 7.50 1.64 8.52
N VAL A 206 8.39 0.83 9.08
CA VAL A 206 9.73 0.61 8.54
C VAL A 206 10.11 -0.85 8.55
N PHE A 207 10.81 -1.28 7.50
CA PHE A 207 11.45 -2.57 7.40
C PHE A 207 12.63 -2.50 6.43
N SER A 208 13.68 -3.23 6.74
CA SER A 208 14.78 -3.47 5.80
C SER A 208 15.42 -4.80 6.16
N LEU A 209 15.50 -5.70 5.21
CA LEU A 209 16.14 -6.99 5.36
C LEU A 209 16.85 -7.39 4.06
N THR A 210 18.07 -7.89 4.23
CA THR A 210 18.78 -8.61 3.19
C THR A 210 19.02 -10.03 3.68
N TYR A 211 18.46 -11.00 2.97
CA TYR A 211 18.62 -12.42 3.29
C TYR A 211 18.90 -13.22 2.02
N GLU A 212 20.09 -13.80 1.94
CA GLU A 212 20.57 -14.52 0.76
C GLU A 212 20.42 -13.69 -0.53
N GLN A 213 19.53 -14.12 -1.44
CA GLN A 213 19.25 -13.52 -2.73
C GLN A 213 18.05 -12.56 -2.72
N TYR A 214 17.48 -12.30 -1.55
CA TYR A 214 16.35 -11.39 -1.38
C TYR A 214 16.79 -10.13 -0.67
N HIS A 215 16.42 -9.01 -1.23
CA HIS A 215 16.50 -7.72 -0.57
C HIS A 215 15.11 -7.08 -0.57
N GLY A 216 14.67 -6.61 0.58
CA GLY A 216 13.40 -5.90 0.70
C GLY A 216 13.51 -4.79 1.72
N SER A 217 13.09 -3.60 1.33
CA SER A 217 12.91 -2.48 2.24
C SER A 217 11.62 -1.74 1.95
N ILE A 218 10.96 -1.30 3.00
CA ILE A 218 9.77 -0.44 2.92
C ILE A 218 9.85 0.63 4.00
N THR A 219 9.51 1.84 3.59
CA THR A 219 9.25 2.96 4.49
C THR A 219 7.91 3.56 4.10
N SER A 220 6.95 3.54 5.00
CA SER A 220 5.63 4.14 4.82
C SER A 220 5.38 5.17 5.91
N ILE A 221 5.04 6.39 5.52
CA ILE A 221 4.70 7.49 6.42
C ILE A 221 3.30 7.99 6.06
N GLY A 222 2.46 8.15 7.06
CA GLY A 222 1.15 8.79 6.95
C GLY A 222 0.97 9.85 8.03
N MET A 223 0.32 10.95 7.69
CA MET A 223 -0.11 11.99 8.60
C MET A 223 -1.48 12.48 8.17
N ASP A 224 -2.43 12.53 9.10
CA ASP A 224 -3.82 12.83 8.83
C ASP A 224 -4.34 13.85 9.82
N VAL A 225 -5.19 14.77 9.34
CA VAL A 225 -6.04 15.63 10.13
C VAL A 225 -7.47 15.16 9.94
N LEU A 226 -8.12 14.85 11.04
CA LEU A 226 -9.49 14.34 11.05
C LEU A 226 -10.42 15.37 11.72
N TYR A 227 -11.55 15.65 11.05
CA TYR A 227 -12.66 16.43 11.55
C TYR A 227 -13.88 15.53 11.73
N GLN A 228 -14.36 15.39 12.94
CA GLN A 228 -15.52 14.57 13.32
C GLN A 228 -16.66 15.43 13.84
N PRO A 229 -17.51 15.98 12.95
CA PRO A 229 -18.64 16.83 13.34
C PRO A 229 -19.79 16.04 13.96
N PHE A 230 -19.88 14.73 13.70
CA PHE A 230 -20.96 13.87 14.20
C PHE A 230 -20.38 12.75 15.06
N ARG A 231 -21.20 12.20 15.96
CA ARG A 231 -20.79 11.11 16.87
C ARG A 231 -20.10 9.94 16.18
N HIS A 232 -20.58 9.55 15.00
CA HIS A 232 -20.12 8.35 14.28
C HIS A 232 -19.50 8.64 12.92
N ILE A 233 -19.53 9.87 12.44
CA ILE A 233 -19.06 10.22 11.08
C ILE A 233 -18.05 11.35 11.16
N GLY A 234 -16.91 11.14 10.55
CA GLY A 234 -15.87 12.15 10.38
C GLY A 234 -15.32 12.18 8.96
N PHE A 235 -14.49 13.17 8.68
CA PHE A 235 -13.81 13.39 7.40
C PHE A 235 -12.34 13.65 7.66
N GLY A 236 -11.48 12.93 6.96
CA GLY A 236 -10.05 13.06 7.09
C GLY A 236 -9.39 13.53 5.81
N VAL A 237 -8.37 14.34 5.97
CA VAL A 237 -7.42 14.68 4.91
C VAL A 237 -6.02 14.44 5.44
N GLY A 238 -5.18 13.87 4.60
CA GLY A 238 -3.84 13.52 5.01
C GLY A 238 -2.84 13.53 3.88
N TYR A 239 -1.67 13.05 4.19
CA TYR A 239 -0.60 12.84 3.24
C TYR A 239 0.09 11.52 3.53
N ARG A 240 0.28 10.72 2.49
CA ARG A 240 1.00 9.43 2.57
C ARG A 240 2.23 9.46 1.67
N ALA A 241 3.31 8.88 2.15
CA ALA A 241 4.51 8.59 1.36
C ALA A 241 4.91 7.13 1.59
N LEU A 242 5.12 6.41 0.50
CA LEU A 242 5.59 5.03 0.47
C LEU A 242 6.84 4.96 -0.40
N VAL A 243 7.92 4.42 0.14
CA VAL A 243 9.15 4.10 -0.59
C VAL A 243 9.41 2.61 -0.43
N LEU A 244 9.54 1.94 -1.54
CA LEU A 244 9.76 0.50 -1.64
C LEU A 244 10.98 0.23 -2.51
N ASP A 245 11.85 -0.65 -2.05
CA ASP A 245 12.90 -1.31 -2.83
C ASP A 245 12.78 -2.81 -2.61
N PHE A 246 12.69 -3.57 -3.69
CA PHE A 246 12.56 -5.01 -3.64
C PHE A 246 13.39 -5.65 -4.76
N GLN A 247 14.21 -6.64 -4.39
CA GLN A 247 14.99 -7.43 -5.34
C GLN A 247 14.82 -8.92 -5.02
N ALA A 248 14.61 -9.71 -6.06
CA ALA A 248 14.58 -11.17 -5.99
C ALA A 248 15.41 -11.76 -7.12
N ASP A 249 16.35 -12.62 -6.77
CA ASP A 249 17.21 -13.32 -7.75
C ASP A 249 16.72 -14.74 -8.06
N SER A 250 15.59 -15.14 -7.48
CA SER A 250 14.95 -16.44 -7.73
C SER A 250 13.42 -16.31 -7.87
N THR A 251 12.82 -17.26 -8.58
CA THR A 251 11.37 -17.31 -8.88
C THR A 251 10.48 -17.75 -7.70
N GLY A 252 10.99 -17.76 -6.47
CA GLY A 252 10.30 -18.34 -5.30
C GLY A 252 9.03 -17.61 -4.85
N LEU A 253 8.85 -16.33 -5.20
CA LEU A 253 7.72 -15.49 -4.77
C LEU A 253 6.84 -15.04 -5.95
N GLY A 254 6.60 -15.90 -6.93
CA GLY A 254 5.82 -15.61 -8.12
C GLY A 254 6.66 -15.76 -9.39
N SER A 255 6.26 -15.10 -10.48
CA SER A 255 6.97 -15.13 -11.77
C SER A 255 7.98 -13.99 -11.94
N PHE A 256 8.25 -13.23 -10.88
CA PHE A 256 9.15 -12.08 -10.93
C PHE A 256 10.57 -12.49 -10.46
N GLN A 257 11.54 -12.26 -11.32
CA GLN A 257 12.96 -12.33 -11.02
C GLN A 257 13.58 -11.03 -11.49
N GLY A 258 14.09 -10.21 -10.55
CA GLY A 258 14.60 -8.89 -10.89
C GLY A 258 14.52 -7.90 -9.75
N LYS A 259 14.41 -6.63 -10.09
CA LYS A 259 14.38 -5.52 -9.15
C LYS A 259 13.14 -4.65 -9.37
N TYR A 260 12.62 -4.11 -8.28
CA TYR A 260 11.52 -3.15 -8.30
C TYR A 260 11.72 -2.05 -7.27
N ASP A 261 11.74 -0.82 -7.72
CA ASP A 261 11.80 0.38 -6.91
C ASP A 261 10.53 1.21 -7.13
N GLN A 262 9.89 1.62 -6.05
CA GLN A 262 8.71 2.48 -6.11
C GLN A 262 8.79 3.62 -5.11
N THR A 263 8.42 4.79 -5.56
CA THR A 263 8.07 5.92 -4.70
C THR A 263 6.66 6.38 -5.03
N LEU A 264 5.81 6.44 -4.02
CA LEU A 264 4.41 6.80 -4.10
C LEU A 264 4.13 7.81 -3.00
N GLN A 265 3.72 9.04 -3.36
CA GLN A 265 3.42 10.04 -2.34
C GLN A 265 2.37 11.02 -2.80
N GLY A 266 1.49 11.42 -1.87
CA GLY A 266 0.47 12.41 -2.15
C GLY A 266 -0.63 12.47 -1.10
N PRO A 267 -1.62 13.37 -1.31
CA PRO A 267 -2.72 13.54 -0.39
C PRO A 267 -3.67 12.34 -0.37
N THR A 268 -4.26 12.13 0.80
CA THR A 268 -5.38 11.20 1.05
C THR A 268 -6.61 11.98 1.48
N MET A 269 -7.77 11.48 1.12
CA MET A 269 -9.06 12.01 1.58
C MET A 269 -9.98 10.83 1.90
N TYR A 270 -10.63 10.86 3.05
CA TYR A 270 -11.50 9.76 3.46
C TYR A 270 -12.64 10.22 4.38
N MET A 271 -13.68 9.41 4.40
CA MET A 271 -14.72 9.45 5.43
C MET A 271 -14.41 8.36 6.45
N THR A 272 -14.59 8.65 7.72
CA THR A 272 -14.47 7.68 8.80
C THR A 272 -15.80 7.44 9.49
N LEU A 273 -16.05 6.17 9.86
CA LEU A 273 -17.15 5.73 10.70
C LEU A 273 -16.58 5.16 11.98
N THR A 274 -17.00 5.68 13.13
CA THR A 274 -16.47 5.29 14.47
C THR A 274 -17.58 4.81 15.41
N PHE A 275 -17.26 3.77 16.21
CA PHE A 275 -18.20 3.11 17.13
C PHE A 275 -17.53 2.70 18.44
#